data_52d4bb7352f5fcbd21a059dcac746f5e
#
_entry.id   52d4bb7352f5fcbd21a059dcac746f5e
#
_cell.length_a   1.000
_cell.length_b   1.000
_cell.length_c   1.000
_cell.angle_alpha   90.00
_cell.angle_beta   90.00
_cell.angle_gamma   90.00
#
_symmetry.space_group_name_H-M   'P 1'
#
loop_
_entity.id
_entity.type
_entity.pdbx_description
1 polymer ?
#
loop_
_entity_poly.entity_id
_entity_poly.type
_entity_poly.pdbx_seq_one_letter_code
_entity_poly.pdbx_strand_id
1 'polypeptide(L)'
;IAVFNMSIQCIDLMETGKKPYIELELVPDISDDMLADRMRRFAEVNGRRRVEAMLNGIVNEKIAGYIIKSLGIKASEAAGLDAADITSICDMLKHMRFNIDGFGSYEDSQAASGGVDTLQLRADNLELDGHRGLYAAGEYVDVTGKCGGYNIMWAVISGMRAGESAGKRIKDDQN
;
A
#
# COMPACT_ATOMS: atom_id res chain seq x y z
N ILE A 1 -1.57 0.18 -6.98
CA ILE A 1 -0.97 1.51 -6.65
C ILE A 1 -1.08 1.79 -5.15
N ALA A 2 -2.27 1.64 -4.50
CA ALA A 2 -2.43 1.94 -3.08
C ALA A 2 -1.51 1.06 -2.19
N VAL A 3 -1.48 -0.25 -2.42
CA VAL A 3 -0.63 -1.20 -1.68
C VAL A 3 0.85 -0.87 -1.84
N PHE A 4 1.24 -0.41 -3.02
CA PHE A 4 2.60 -0.01 -3.33
C PHE A 4 3.07 1.18 -2.47
N ASN A 5 2.18 2.17 -2.25
CA ASN A 5 2.49 3.33 -1.40
C ASN A 5 2.70 2.96 0.07
N MET A 6 2.19 1.82 0.49
CA MET A 6 2.26 1.37 1.89
C MET A 6 3.46 0.44 2.14
N SER A 7 4.12 -0.07 1.08
CA SER A 7 5.18 -1.07 1.23
C SER A 7 6.32 -0.58 2.11
N ILE A 8 6.79 0.64 1.90
CA ILE A 8 7.87 1.23 2.70
C ILE A 8 7.44 1.42 4.16
N GLN A 9 6.21 1.91 4.39
CA GLN A 9 5.68 2.04 5.75
C GLN A 9 5.57 0.68 6.46
N CYS A 10 5.27 -0.40 5.71
CA CYS A 10 5.27 -1.75 6.25
C CYS A 10 6.69 -2.20 6.62
N ILE A 11 7.71 -1.87 5.81
CA ILE A 11 9.11 -2.14 6.11
C ILE A 11 9.49 -1.48 7.43
N ASP A 12 9.30 -0.16 7.54
CA ASP A 12 9.65 0.61 8.74
C ASP A 12 8.97 0.04 10.00
N LEU A 13 7.69 -0.37 9.88
CA LEU A 13 6.98 -1.01 10.99
C LEU A 13 7.58 -2.35 11.37
N MET A 14 7.95 -3.19 10.41
CA MET A 14 8.52 -4.51 10.65
C MET A 14 9.92 -4.42 11.26
N GLU A 15 10.74 -3.47 10.84
CA GLU A 15 12.06 -3.20 11.42
C GLU A 15 11.97 -2.79 12.90
N THR A 16 10.87 -2.15 13.30
CA THR A 16 10.59 -1.84 14.72
C THR A 16 9.96 -3.02 15.49
N GLY A 17 9.88 -4.21 14.87
CA GLY A 17 9.30 -5.42 15.49
C GLY A 17 7.76 -5.43 15.53
N LYS A 18 7.10 -4.53 14.85
CA LYS A 18 5.63 -4.51 14.72
C LYS A 18 5.18 -5.46 13.61
N LYS A 19 3.94 -5.93 13.72
CA LYS A 19 3.29 -6.76 12.70
C LYS A 19 2.26 -5.90 11.95
N PRO A 20 2.63 -5.32 10.81
CA PRO A 20 1.70 -4.52 10.02
C PRO A 20 0.62 -5.38 9.37
N TYR A 21 -0.53 -4.79 9.14
CA TYR A 21 -1.57 -5.36 8.30
C TYR A 21 -2.10 -4.29 7.34
N ILE A 22 -2.65 -4.73 6.23
CA ILE A 22 -3.38 -3.87 5.30
C ILE A 22 -4.86 -4.16 5.48
N GLU A 23 -5.65 -3.11 5.63
CA GLU A 23 -7.10 -3.18 5.66
C GLU A 23 -7.65 -2.57 4.36
N LEU A 24 -8.50 -3.32 3.69
CA LEU A 24 -9.16 -2.90 2.46
C LEU A 24 -10.65 -2.70 2.72
N GLU A 25 -11.15 -1.53 2.41
CA GLU A 25 -12.57 -1.25 2.31
C GLU A 25 -13.00 -1.41 0.85
N LEU A 26 -13.81 -2.43 0.57
CA LEU A 26 -14.24 -2.76 -0.80
C LEU A 26 -15.46 -1.96 -1.25
N VAL A 27 -16.17 -1.33 -0.33
CA VAL A 27 -17.44 -0.62 -0.57
C VAL A 27 -17.49 0.74 0.16
N PRO A 28 -16.56 1.66 -0.12
CA PRO A 28 -16.45 2.92 0.62
C PRO A 28 -17.69 3.82 0.49
N ASP A 29 -18.43 3.71 -0.61
CA ASP A 29 -19.58 4.56 -0.91
C ASP A 29 -20.90 4.06 -0.30
N ILE A 30 -20.90 2.92 0.39
CA ILE A 30 -22.10 2.32 1.00
C ILE A 30 -21.93 2.33 2.51
N SER A 31 -22.88 2.90 3.26
CA SER A 31 -22.88 2.82 4.72
C SER A 31 -23.16 1.40 5.23
N ASP A 32 -22.72 1.10 6.45
CA ASP A 32 -22.88 -0.23 7.06
C ASP A 32 -24.36 -0.64 7.14
N ASP A 33 -25.23 0.29 7.52
CA ASP A 33 -26.67 0.05 7.59
C ASP A 33 -27.28 -0.25 6.22
N MET A 34 -26.90 0.51 5.20
CA MET A 34 -27.36 0.29 3.83
C MET A 34 -26.85 -1.04 3.27
N LEU A 35 -25.62 -1.41 3.60
CA LEU A 35 -25.04 -2.67 3.18
C LEU A 35 -25.76 -3.85 3.83
N ALA A 36 -25.97 -3.80 5.14
CA ALA A 36 -26.70 -4.82 5.88
C ALA A 36 -28.15 -4.98 5.38
N ASP A 37 -28.85 -3.87 5.15
CA ASP A 37 -30.21 -3.89 4.61
C ASP A 37 -30.27 -4.49 3.20
N ARG A 38 -29.30 -4.17 2.35
CA ARG A 38 -29.21 -4.77 1.01
C ARG A 38 -29.01 -6.28 1.09
N MET A 39 -28.17 -6.77 2.01
CA MET A 39 -27.94 -8.20 2.19
C MET A 39 -29.19 -8.92 2.70
N ARG A 40 -29.88 -8.36 3.72
CA ARG A 40 -31.15 -8.93 4.24
C ARG A 40 -32.21 -8.99 3.16
N ARG A 41 -32.43 -7.89 2.42
CA ARG A 41 -33.43 -7.87 1.32
C ARG A 41 -33.10 -8.87 0.22
N PHE A 42 -31.82 -9.06 -0.10
CA PHE A 42 -31.45 -10.09 -1.07
C PHE A 42 -31.81 -11.47 -0.58
N ALA A 43 -31.51 -11.81 0.68
CA ALA A 43 -31.84 -13.11 1.27
C ALA A 43 -33.38 -13.38 1.30
N GLU A 44 -34.16 -12.34 1.60
CA GLU A 44 -35.63 -12.41 1.62
C GLU A 44 -36.23 -12.63 0.22
N VAL A 45 -35.76 -11.84 -0.76
CA VAL A 45 -36.37 -11.85 -2.11
C VAL A 45 -35.79 -12.93 -3.00
N ASN A 46 -34.49 -13.20 -2.86
CA ASN A 46 -33.73 -14.10 -3.71
C ASN A 46 -33.19 -15.33 -2.95
N GLY A 47 -33.84 -15.73 -1.89
CA GLY A 47 -33.35 -16.74 -0.94
C GLY A 47 -32.87 -18.06 -1.54
N ARG A 48 -33.43 -18.49 -2.68
CA ARG A 48 -33.00 -19.70 -3.41
C ARG A 48 -31.73 -19.52 -4.26
N ARG A 49 -31.21 -18.28 -4.36
CA ARG A 49 -29.93 -18.05 -5.07
C ARG A 49 -28.77 -18.42 -4.19
N ARG A 50 -27.66 -18.75 -4.84
CA ARG A 50 -26.37 -18.98 -4.15
C ARG A 50 -25.97 -17.76 -3.32
N VAL A 51 -25.33 -18.01 -2.20
CA VAL A 51 -24.87 -16.95 -1.29
C VAL A 51 -23.95 -15.95 -2.01
N GLU A 52 -23.04 -16.42 -2.86
CA GLU A 52 -22.13 -15.55 -3.60
C GLU A 52 -22.88 -14.58 -4.53
N ALA A 53 -24.07 -14.96 -5.00
CA ALA A 53 -24.89 -14.11 -5.86
C ALA A 53 -25.37 -12.82 -5.14
N MET A 54 -25.40 -12.82 -3.80
CA MET A 54 -25.69 -11.65 -2.99
C MET A 54 -24.66 -10.52 -3.20
N LEU A 55 -23.44 -10.88 -3.50
CA LEU A 55 -22.32 -9.96 -3.71
C LEU A 55 -22.16 -9.51 -5.16
N ASN A 56 -23.00 -10.02 -6.08
CA ASN A 56 -22.96 -9.63 -7.49
C ASN A 56 -23.24 -8.13 -7.65
N GLY A 57 -22.43 -7.45 -8.44
CA GLY A 57 -22.52 -6.01 -8.65
C GLY A 57 -21.96 -5.17 -7.48
N ILE A 58 -21.41 -5.80 -6.45
CA ILE A 58 -20.66 -5.18 -5.37
C ILE A 58 -19.18 -5.47 -5.56
N VAL A 59 -18.82 -6.75 -5.64
CA VAL A 59 -17.48 -7.22 -5.87
C VAL A 59 -17.44 -8.23 -7.02
N ASN A 60 -16.24 -8.51 -7.50
CA ASN A 60 -16.02 -9.53 -8.53
C ASN A 60 -16.28 -10.94 -7.94
N GLU A 61 -16.68 -11.89 -8.80
CA GLU A 61 -17.08 -13.26 -8.40
C GLU A 61 -15.98 -13.99 -7.61
N LYS A 62 -14.70 -13.80 -7.96
CA LYS A 62 -13.58 -14.41 -7.24
C LYS A 62 -13.45 -13.88 -5.81
N ILE A 63 -13.69 -12.59 -5.63
CA ILE A 63 -13.68 -11.95 -4.30
C ILE A 63 -14.90 -12.44 -3.50
N ALA A 64 -16.06 -12.51 -4.12
CA ALA A 64 -17.27 -13.05 -3.47
C ALA A 64 -17.05 -14.48 -2.97
N GLY A 65 -16.52 -15.37 -3.81
CA GLY A 65 -16.18 -16.74 -3.42
C GLY A 65 -15.13 -16.81 -2.31
N TYR A 66 -14.12 -15.93 -2.36
CA TYR A 66 -13.12 -15.83 -1.30
C TYR A 66 -13.75 -15.43 0.05
N ILE A 67 -14.61 -14.42 0.07
CA ILE A 67 -15.29 -13.94 1.28
C ILE A 67 -16.10 -15.09 1.93
N ILE A 68 -16.98 -15.72 1.16
CA ILE A 68 -17.86 -16.79 1.66
C ILE A 68 -17.03 -17.98 2.19
N LYS A 69 -15.99 -18.37 1.47
CA LYS A 69 -15.09 -19.44 1.89
C LYS A 69 -14.30 -19.09 3.16
N SER A 70 -13.75 -17.88 3.24
CA SER A 70 -12.94 -17.44 4.37
C SER A 70 -13.75 -17.33 5.66
N LEU A 71 -15.02 -16.95 5.56
CA LEU A 71 -15.95 -16.91 6.69
C LEU A 71 -16.47 -18.29 7.11
N GLY A 72 -16.17 -19.32 6.33
CA GLY A 72 -16.64 -20.69 6.62
C GLY A 72 -18.16 -20.85 6.53
N ILE A 73 -18.83 -19.97 5.77
CA ILE A 73 -20.28 -20.00 5.59
C ILE A 73 -20.68 -21.29 4.90
N LYS A 74 -21.55 -22.07 5.57
CA LYS A 74 -21.99 -23.40 5.09
C LYS A 74 -23.25 -23.34 4.26
N ALA A 75 -24.01 -22.24 4.35
CA ALA A 75 -25.23 -22.05 3.58
C ALA A 75 -24.87 -21.99 2.08
N SER A 76 -25.54 -22.84 1.28
CA SER A 76 -25.42 -22.80 -0.19
C SER A 76 -26.36 -21.77 -0.81
N GLU A 77 -27.49 -21.49 -0.16
CA GLU A 77 -28.52 -20.56 -0.58
C GLU A 77 -28.65 -19.39 0.40
N ALA A 78 -28.98 -18.20 -0.12
CA ALA A 78 -29.06 -16.98 0.66
C ALA A 78 -30.09 -17.04 1.81
N ALA A 79 -31.17 -17.79 1.66
CA ALA A 79 -32.18 -18.01 2.73
C ALA A 79 -31.64 -18.81 3.93
N GLY A 80 -30.52 -19.50 3.77
CA GLY A 80 -29.87 -20.25 4.85
C GLY A 80 -28.90 -19.41 5.71
N LEU A 81 -28.71 -18.13 5.39
CA LEU A 81 -27.86 -17.22 6.16
C LEU A 81 -28.60 -16.73 7.41
N ASP A 82 -27.90 -16.71 8.52
CA ASP A 82 -28.41 -16.06 9.72
C ASP A 82 -27.91 -14.59 9.81
N ALA A 83 -28.32 -13.89 10.86
CA ALA A 83 -27.93 -12.49 11.06
C ALA A 83 -26.42 -12.32 11.32
N ALA A 84 -25.77 -13.31 11.93
CA ALA A 84 -24.35 -13.29 12.19
C ALA A 84 -23.53 -13.47 10.90
N ASP A 85 -23.99 -14.37 10.01
CA ASP A 85 -23.39 -14.54 8.67
C ASP A 85 -23.43 -13.22 7.88
N ILE A 86 -24.60 -12.58 7.85
CA ILE A 86 -24.77 -11.28 7.14
C ILE A 86 -23.86 -10.22 7.72
N THR A 87 -23.78 -10.12 9.05
CA THR A 87 -22.88 -9.17 9.71
C THR A 87 -21.42 -9.44 9.36
N SER A 88 -21.00 -10.69 9.38
CA SER A 88 -19.63 -11.09 9.03
C SER A 88 -19.28 -10.79 7.57
N ILE A 89 -20.24 -10.99 6.65
CA ILE A 89 -20.07 -10.62 5.23
C ILE A 89 -19.89 -9.11 5.10
N CYS A 90 -20.71 -8.31 5.78
CA CYS A 90 -20.61 -6.86 5.75
C CYS A 90 -19.29 -6.37 6.34
N ASP A 91 -18.89 -6.91 7.49
CA ASP A 91 -17.62 -6.59 8.12
C ASP A 91 -16.43 -6.89 7.19
N MET A 92 -16.44 -8.06 6.55
CA MET A 92 -15.37 -8.41 5.61
C MET A 92 -15.34 -7.55 4.34
N LEU A 93 -16.47 -7.01 3.91
CA LEU A 93 -16.53 -6.05 2.80
C LEU A 93 -15.98 -4.67 3.21
N LYS A 94 -16.14 -4.30 4.48
CA LYS A 94 -15.70 -3.02 5.05
C LYS A 94 -14.28 -3.06 5.58
N HIS A 95 -13.85 -4.18 6.18
CA HIS A 95 -12.62 -4.31 6.94
C HIS A 95 -11.83 -5.57 6.56
N MET A 96 -11.64 -5.81 5.25
CA MET A 96 -10.87 -6.96 4.79
C MET A 96 -9.40 -6.79 5.13
N ARG A 97 -8.89 -7.61 6.05
CA ARG A 97 -7.52 -7.52 6.58
C ARG A 97 -6.60 -8.57 6.00
N PHE A 98 -5.39 -8.12 5.66
CA PHE A 98 -4.29 -8.97 5.23
C PHE A 98 -3.07 -8.69 6.11
N ASN A 99 -2.63 -9.67 6.87
CA ASN A 99 -1.39 -9.58 7.61
C ASN A 99 -0.21 -9.58 6.64
N ILE A 100 0.79 -8.77 6.94
CA ILE A 100 2.02 -8.70 6.17
C ILE A 100 3.07 -9.51 6.92
N ASP A 101 3.44 -10.65 6.36
CA ASP A 101 4.40 -11.59 6.97
C ASP A 101 5.83 -11.40 6.41
N GLY A 102 6.01 -10.63 5.35
CA GLY A 102 7.30 -10.39 4.72
C GLY A 102 7.19 -9.63 3.39
N PHE A 103 8.32 -9.57 2.70
CA PHE A 103 8.46 -8.91 1.41
C PHE A 103 8.72 -9.94 0.31
N GLY A 104 8.46 -9.55 -0.93
CA GLY A 104 8.83 -10.31 -2.10
C GLY A 104 10.35 -10.35 -2.34
N SER A 105 10.77 -10.83 -3.51
CA SER A 105 12.18 -10.85 -3.87
C SER A 105 12.70 -9.42 -4.11
N TYR A 106 14.00 -9.22 -3.87
CA TYR A 106 14.68 -7.95 -4.18
C TYR A 106 14.57 -7.61 -5.68
N GLU A 107 14.57 -8.65 -6.53
CA GLU A 107 14.48 -8.51 -8.00
C GLU A 107 13.15 -7.90 -8.47
N ASP A 108 12.08 -8.11 -7.69
CA ASP A 108 10.75 -7.58 -7.99
C ASP A 108 10.50 -6.20 -7.33
N SER A 109 11.46 -5.68 -6.57
CA SER A 109 11.31 -4.41 -5.86
C SER A 109 11.32 -3.23 -6.84
N GLN A 110 10.42 -2.27 -6.64
CA GLN A 110 10.34 -1.04 -7.42
C GLN A 110 10.70 0.21 -6.61
N ALA A 111 10.97 0.04 -5.32
CA ALA A 111 11.43 1.08 -4.43
C ALA A 111 12.32 0.45 -3.36
N ALA A 112 13.33 1.20 -2.91
CA ALA A 112 14.19 0.83 -1.81
C ALA A 112 13.93 1.75 -0.60
N SER A 113 14.14 1.23 0.59
CA SER A 113 14.19 2.01 1.83
C SER A 113 15.62 2.02 2.35
N GLY A 114 16.03 3.13 2.97
CA GLY A 114 17.40 3.35 3.42
C GLY A 114 18.27 4.04 2.37
N GLY A 115 19.53 4.22 2.70
CA GLY A 115 20.50 4.94 1.86
C GLY A 115 21.41 5.81 2.68
N VAL A 116 22.03 6.82 2.04
CA VAL A 116 22.85 7.84 2.71
C VAL A 116 21.92 8.74 3.53
N ASP A 117 22.15 8.79 4.85
CA ASP A 117 21.39 9.65 5.75
C ASP A 117 21.48 11.12 5.31
N THR A 118 20.33 11.77 5.21
CA THR A 118 20.23 13.18 4.82
C THR A 118 21.01 14.12 5.73
N LEU A 119 21.20 13.76 7.01
CA LEU A 119 22.01 14.51 7.96
C LEU A 119 23.51 14.48 7.64
N GLN A 120 23.95 13.54 6.82
CA GLN A 120 25.33 13.45 6.35
C GLN A 120 25.59 14.26 5.07
N LEU A 121 24.57 14.88 4.51
CA LEU A 121 24.64 15.67 3.30
C LEU A 121 24.47 17.15 3.59
N ARG A 122 25.28 17.96 2.94
CA ARG A 122 25.08 19.41 2.92
C ARG A 122 23.83 19.75 2.13
N ALA A 123 22.92 20.47 2.74
CA ALA A 123 21.61 20.79 2.14
C ALA A 123 21.73 21.71 0.90
N ASP A 124 22.81 22.48 0.79
CA ASP A 124 23.03 23.43 -0.29
C ASP A 124 23.57 22.79 -1.56
N ASN A 125 24.35 21.71 -1.45
CA ASN A 125 25.10 21.18 -2.58
C ASN A 125 25.12 19.65 -2.68
N LEU A 126 24.57 18.93 -1.70
CA LEU A 126 24.51 17.46 -1.61
C LEU A 126 25.90 16.78 -1.50
N GLU A 127 26.92 17.50 -1.09
CA GLU A 127 28.22 16.95 -0.76
C GLU A 127 28.16 16.23 0.58
N LEU A 128 28.84 15.08 0.70
CA LEU A 128 28.93 14.36 1.97
C LEU A 128 29.83 15.16 2.94
N ASP A 129 29.36 15.33 4.17
CA ASP A 129 30.14 15.94 5.23
C ASP A 129 31.39 15.11 5.53
N GLY A 130 32.53 15.80 5.62
CA GLY A 130 33.82 15.16 5.83
C GLY A 130 34.44 14.48 4.60
N HIS A 131 33.73 14.39 3.49
CA HIS A 131 34.20 13.73 2.27
C HIS A 131 34.15 14.68 1.07
N ARG A 132 35.13 15.60 1.05
CA ARG A 132 35.25 16.64 0.02
C ARG A 132 35.23 16.03 -1.40
N GLY A 133 34.30 16.50 -2.26
CA GLY A 133 34.11 16.05 -3.64
C GLY A 133 33.29 14.80 -3.84
N LEU A 134 32.75 14.25 -2.77
CA LEU A 134 31.80 13.13 -2.85
C LEU A 134 30.37 13.67 -2.69
N TYR A 135 29.53 13.37 -3.65
CA TYR A 135 28.13 13.80 -3.70
C TYR A 135 27.22 12.59 -3.75
N ALA A 136 26.04 12.67 -3.13
CA ALA A 136 25.01 11.66 -3.26
C ALA A 136 23.69 12.28 -3.74
N ALA A 137 22.96 11.57 -4.63
CA ALA A 137 21.73 12.05 -5.21
C ALA A 137 20.78 10.88 -5.55
N GLY A 138 19.53 11.21 -5.81
CA GLY A 138 18.52 10.23 -6.19
C GLY A 138 18.22 9.23 -5.09
N GLU A 139 18.00 8.00 -5.48
CA GLU A 139 17.59 6.90 -4.60
C GLU A 139 18.73 6.37 -3.70
N TYR A 140 19.98 6.83 -3.91
CA TYR A 140 21.08 6.59 -2.99
C TYR A 140 20.96 7.35 -1.67
N VAL A 141 20.15 8.41 -1.64
CA VAL A 141 19.86 9.20 -0.44
C VAL A 141 18.59 8.65 0.21
N ASP A 142 18.60 8.53 1.52
CA ASP A 142 17.44 8.07 2.29
C ASP A 142 16.30 9.10 2.29
N VAL A 143 15.69 9.24 1.11
CA VAL A 143 14.53 10.10 0.85
C VAL A 143 13.53 9.32 0.03
N THR A 144 12.36 9.08 0.64
CA THR A 144 11.27 8.38 -0.02
C THR A 144 10.04 9.27 -0.12
N GLY A 145 9.60 9.50 -1.33
CA GLY A 145 8.35 10.22 -1.64
C GLY A 145 7.17 9.27 -1.86
N LYS A 146 5.97 9.82 -1.74
CA LYS A 146 4.74 9.08 -2.12
C LYS A 146 4.80 8.68 -3.59
N CYS A 147 4.17 7.55 -3.93
CA CYS A 147 3.99 7.16 -5.34
C CYS A 147 3.22 8.25 -6.10
N GLY A 148 3.67 8.58 -7.31
CA GLY A 148 3.12 9.67 -8.12
C GLY A 148 4.19 10.56 -8.76
N GLY A 149 5.41 10.02 -8.93
CA GLY A 149 6.51 10.71 -9.61
C GLY A 149 7.43 11.49 -8.68
N TYR A 150 7.16 11.58 -7.37
CA TYR A 150 8.00 12.32 -6.42
C TYR A 150 9.43 11.77 -6.34
N ASN A 151 9.61 10.45 -6.34
CA ASN A 151 10.94 9.83 -6.29
C ASN A 151 11.75 10.12 -7.56
N ILE A 152 11.10 10.09 -8.73
CA ILE A 152 11.73 10.45 -10.01
C ILE A 152 12.10 11.93 -10.02
N MET A 153 11.20 12.79 -9.56
CA MET A 153 11.47 14.24 -9.47
C MET A 153 12.63 14.52 -8.51
N TRP A 154 12.65 13.87 -7.35
CA TRP A 154 13.76 13.95 -6.41
C TRP A 154 15.08 13.52 -7.07
N ALA A 155 15.09 12.38 -7.76
CA ALA A 155 16.30 11.88 -8.43
C ALA A 155 16.84 12.87 -9.47
N VAL A 156 15.95 13.47 -10.27
CA VAL A 156 16.33 14.46 -11.29
C VAL A 156 16.88 15.74 -10.63
N ILE A 157 16.13 16.33 -9.68
CA ILE A 157 16.52 17.61 -9.06
C ILE A 157 17.80 17.47 -8.23
N SER A 158 17.90 16.41 -7.43
CA SER A 158 19.08 16.15 -6.62
C SER A 158 20.31 15.84 -7.49
N GLY A 159 20.13 15.06 -8.57
CA GLY A 159 21.18 14.77 -9.53
C GLY A 159 21.71 16.04 -10.24
N MET A 160 20.81 16.92 -10.68
CA MET A 160 21.18 18.21 -11.27
C MET A 160 21.97 19.05 -10.26
N ARG A 161 21.52 19.15 -9.02
CA ARG A 161 22.17 19.95 -7.97
C ARG A 161 23.56 19.43 -7.62
N ALA A 162 23.68 18.13 -7.45
CA ALA A 162 24.97 17.48 -7.20
C ALA A 162 25.95 17.69 -8.37
N GLY A 163 25.46 17.52 -9.61
CA GLY A 163 26.25 17.72 -10.82
C GLY A 163 26.72 19.16 -11.00
N GLU A 164 25.86 20.16 -10.78
CA GLU A 164 26.25 21.58 -10.81
C GLU A 164 27.31 21.91 -9.75
N SER A 165 27.15 21.37 -8.56
CA SER A 165 28.08 21.60 -7.45
C SER A 165 29.46 20.98 -7.71
N ALA A 166 29.48 19.75 -8.23
CA ALA A 166 30.70 19.09 -8.68
C ALA A 166 31.41 19.85 -9.80
N GLY A 167 30.64 20.34 -10.79
CA GLY A 167 31.19 21.12 -11.90
C GLY A 167 31.77 22.48 -11.49
N LYS A 168 31.11 23.18 -10.58
CA LYS A 168 31.63 24.45 -10.02
C LYS A 168 32.98 24.22 -9.30
N ARG A 169 33.01 23.20 -8.47
CA ARG A 169 34.21 22.86 -7.72
C ARG A 169 35.40 22.53 -8.61
N ILE A 170 35.23 21.73 -9.67
CA ILE A 170 36.32 21.40 -10.60
C ILE A 170 36.92 22.68 -11.19
N LYS A 171 36.08 23.68 -11.50
CA LYS A 171 36.56 24.99 -12.00
C LYS A 171 37.33 25.76 -10.96
N ASP A 172 36.89 25.72 -9.69
CA ASP A 172 37.55 26.42 -8.59
C ASP A 172 38.90 25.78 -8.24
N ASP A 173 39.02 24.45 -8.34
CA ASP A 173 40.28 23.71 -8.09
C ASP A 173 41.29 23.85 -9.26
N GLN A 174 40.88 24.38 -10.43
CA GLN A 174 41.75 24.64 -11.61
C GLN A 174 42.27 26.10 -11.70
N ASN A 175 41.75 27.02 -10.88
CA ASN A 175 42.15 28.41 -10.80
C ASN A 175 43.02 28.67 -9.56
#